data_a0ea2e4c9a1d0bff79abe0e6f73a60d1
#
_entry.id   a0ea2e4c9a1d0bff79abe0e6f73a60d1
#
_cell.length_a   1.000
_cell.length_b   1.000
_cell.length_c   1.000
_cell.angle_alpha   90.00
_cell.angle_beta   90.00
_cell.angle_gamma   90.00
#
_symmetry.space_group_name_H-M   'P 1'
#
loop_
_entity.id
_entity.type
_entity.pdbx_description
1 polymer ?
#
loop_
_entity_poly.entity_id
_entity_poly.type
_entity_poly.pdbx_seq_one_letter_code
_entity_poly.pdbx_strand_id
1 'polypeptide(L)'
;MKRTMEYRTMVDVLMSEDRYADLVLAGGTIVNTLTRETYVGDVAVKGRHILMVGDCSKLIGPDTTYVNVEGRYLSPGFIDSHMHFESSMLTITEFSRLSIPSGTTTLVADPHEIGNALGPVGMKAMADEAGRVPNHVYLVVPCLAPDCPALETAGVDVSSKDIEDLPQ
;
A
#
# COMPACT_ATOMS: atom_id res chain seq x y z
N MET A 1 13.54 -12.22 7.32
CA MET A 1 13.10 -13.36 8.14
C MET A 1 11.59 -13.42 8.37
N LYS A 2 10.86 -12.31 8.61
CA LYS A 2 9.38 -12.29 8.74
C LYS A 2 8.63 -12.77 7.48
N ARG A 3 9.08 -12.43 6.28
CA ARG A 3 8.44 -12.79 5.01
C ARG A 3 8.38 -14.31 4.76
N THR A 4 9.40 -15.06 5.20
CA THR A 4 9.46 -16.52 5.01
C THR A 4 8.51 -17.28 5.94
N MET A 5 8.21 -16.73 7.12
CA MET A 5 7.21 -17.30 8.03
C MET A 5 5.77 -17.12 7.52
N GLU A 6 5.45 -15.96 6.90
CA GLU A 6 4.13 -15.70 6.33
C GLU A 6 3.79 -16.64 5.16
N TYR A 7 4.76 -16.93 4.28
CA TYR A 7 4.57 -17.89 3.20
C TYR A 7 4.32 -19.32 3.70
N ARG A 8 5.05 -19.75 4.70
CA ARG A 8 4.80 -21.06 5.32
C ARG A 8 3.41 -21.14 5.94
N THR A 9 2.99 -20.07 6.62
CA THR A 9 1.67 -20.00 7.23
C THR A 9 0.54 -20.09 6.21
N MET A 10 0.68 -19.51 5.00
CA MET A 10 -0.34 -19.62 3.94
C MET A 10 -0.42 -21.03 3.35
N VAL A 11 0.72 -21.68 3.12
CA VAL A 11 0.75 -23.08 2.70
C VAL A 11 0.15 -23.99 3.77
N ASP A 12 0.47 -23.75 5.04
CA ASP A 12 -0.09 -24.50 6.17
C ASP A 12 -1.61 -24.33 6.26
N VAL A 13 -2.13 -23.11 6.01
CA VAL A 13 -3.58 -22.86 5.94
C VAL A 13 -4.23 -23.63 4.80
N LEU A 14 -3.65 -23.61 3.59
CA LEU A 14 -4.19 -24.34 2.44
C LEU A 14 -4.21 -25.87 2.64
N MET A 15 -3.28 -26.39 3.43
CA MET A 15 -3.15 -27.82 3.75
C MET A 15 -3.95 -28.23 4.99
N SER A 16 -4.51 -27.30 5.72
CA SER A 16 -5.30 -27.54 6.94
C SER A 16 -6.79 -27.78 6.65
N GLU A 17 -7.52 -28.26 7.65
CA GLU A 17 -8.99 -28.34 7.60
C GLU A 17 -9.64 -26.94 7.63
N ASP A 18 -8.99 -25.94 8.24
CA ASP A 18 -9.42 -24.53 8.28
C ASP A 18 -8.90 -23.72 7.08
N ARG A 19 -8.93 -24.33 5.89
CA ARG A 19 -8.45 -23.71 4.65
C ARG A 19 -9.41 -22.72 4.01
N TYR A 20 -10.58 -22.50 4.60
CA TYR A 20 -11.57 -21.61 4.01
C TYR A 20 -11.12 -20.15 4.01
N ALA A 21 -11.39 -19.48 2.91
CA ALA A 21 -11.13 -18.07 2.73
C ALA A 21 -12.13 -17.21 3.53
N ASP A 22 -11.71 -16.01 3.91
CA ASP A 22 -12.61 -15.02 4.50
C ASP A 22 -13.44 -14.33 3.39
N LEU A 23 -12.83 -14.16 2.21
CA LEU A 23 -13.45 -13.53 1.03
C LEU A 23 -13.04 -14.28 -0.24
N VAL A 24 -14.01 -14.51 -1.12
CA VAL A 24 -13.78 -14.94 -2.50
C VAL A 24 -14.43 -13.96 -3.46
N LEU A 25 -13.60 -13.36 -4.33
CA LEU A 25 -14.04 -12.59 -5.49
C LEU A 25 -14.08 -13.53 -6.68
N ALA A 26 -15.28 -13.84 -7.18
CA ALA A 26 -15.48 -14.94 -8.12
C ALA A 26 -15.83 -14.49 -9.54
N GLY A 27 -15.26 -15.17 -10.53
CA GLY A 27 -15.59 -15.04 -11.94
C GLY A 27 -15.07 -13.76 -12.61
N GLY A 28 -14.14 -13.06 -12.00
CA GLY A 28 -13.55 -11.84 -12.57
C GLY A 28 -12.48 -12.11 -13.62
N THR A 29 -12.18 -11.13 -14.46
CA THR A 29 -11.05 -11.16 -15.36
C THR A 29 -9.79 -10.74 -14.59
N ILE A 30 -8.94 -11.71 -14.28
CA ILE A 30 -7.67 -11.50 -13.56
C ILE A 30 -6.68 -10.80 -14.48
N VAL A 31 -6.09 -9.69 -14.00
CA VAL A 31 -4.94 -9.04 -14.64
C VAL A 31 -3.67 -9.52 -13.94
N ASN A 32 -3.03 -10.52 -14.51
CA ASN A 32 -1.80 -11.06 -13.96
C ASN A 32 -0.59 -10.24 -14.44
N THR A 33 -0.11 -9.36 -13.60
CA THR A 33 1.00 -8.45 -13.92
C THR A 33 2.36 -9.17 -13.99
N LEU A 34 2.47 -10.35 -13.38
CA LEU A 34 3.72 -11.13 -13.40
C LEU A 34 3.91 -11.87 -14.74
N THR A 35 2.84 -12.49 -15.26
CA THR A 35 2.88 -13.24 -16.53
C THR A 35 2.43 -12.39 -17.71
N ARG A 36 1.87 -11.19 -17.48
CA ARG A 36 1.30 -10.29 -18.49
C ARG A 36 0.11 -10.91 -19.24
N GLU A 37 -0.68 -11.69 -18.54
CA GLU A 37 -1.84 -12.37 -19.09
C GLU A 37 -3.13 -11.88 -18.44
N THR A 38 -4.23 -12.08 -19.12
CA THR A 38 -5.57 -11.94 -18.55
C THR A 38 -6.33 -13.24 -18.74
N TYR A 39 -7.03 -13.68 -17.70
CA TYR A 39 -7.87 -14.87 -17.72
C TYR A 39 -9.01 -14.75 -16.71
N VAL A 40 -10.06 -15.51 -16.92
CA VAL A 40 -11.20 -15.57 -15.97
C VAL A 40 -10.82 -16.48 -14.80
N GLY A 41 -11.07 -16.02 -13.59
CA GLY A 41 -10.77 -16.78 -12.38
C GLY A 41 -11.27 -16.08 -11.12
N ASP A 42 -10.97 -16.70 -9.99
CA ASP A 42 -11.34 -16.21 -8.67
C ASP A 42 -10.10 -15.70 -7.93
N VAL A 43 -10.33 -14.89 -6.91
CA VAL A 43 -9.30 -14.50 -5.93
C VAL A 43 -9.84 -14.81 -4.53
N ALA A 44 -9.15 -15.70 -3.82
CA ALA A 44 -9.44 -16.02 -2.43
C ALA A 44 -8.51 -15.24 -1.50
N VAL A 45 -9.07 -14.65 -0.45
CA VAL A 45 -8.36 -13.84 0.55
C VAL A 45 -8.60 -14.42 1.93
N LYS A 46 -7.54 -14.51 2.74
CA LYS A 46 -7.61 -14.81 4.17
C LYS A 46 -6.79 -13.81 4.96
N GLY A 47 -7.42 -13.14 5.91
CA GLY A 47 -6.81 -12.04 6.65
C GLY A 47 -6.36 -10.92 5.71
N ARG A 48 -5.06 -10.70 5.64
CA ARG A 48 -4.44 -9.66 4.80
C ARG A 48 -3.74 -10.21 3.55
N HIS A 49 -3.96 -11.48 3.22
CA HIS A 49 -3.20 -12.15 2.17
C HIS A 49 -4.11 -12.74 1.11
N ILE A 50 -3.66 -12.67 -0.14
CA ILE A 50 -4.22 -13.47 -1.22
C ILE A 50 -3.80 -14.91 -0.98
N LEU A 51 -4.79 -15.77 -0.73
CA LEU A 51 -4.58 -17.17 -0.43
C LEU A 51 -4.38 -18.00 -1.71
N MET A 52 -5.19 -17.67 -2.74
CA MET A 52 -5.16 -18.37 -4.02
C MET A 52 -5.74 -17.47 -5.13
N VAL A 53 -5.25 -17.66 -6.34
CA VAL A 53 -5.80 -17.09 -7.58
C VAL A 53 -6.05 -18.22 -8.56
N GLY A 54 -7.25 -18.31 -9.14
CA GLY A 54 -7.67 -19.37 -10.07
C GLY A 54 -9.00 -19.98 -9.66
N ASP A 55 -9.12 -21.30 -9.61
CA ASP A 55 -10.32 -21.97 -9.11
C ASP A 55 -10.29 -22.03 -7.57
N CYS A 56 -11.05 -21.15 -6.94
CA CYS A 56 -11.13 -21.07 -5.47
C CYS A 56 -12.34 -21.82 -4.89
N SER A 57 -13.04 -22.64 -5.65
CA SER A 57 -14.28 -23.33 -5.24
C SER A 57 -14.13 -24.16 -3.95
N LYS A 58 -12.95 -24.75 -3.74
CA LYS A 58 -12.64 -25.58 -2.55
C LYS A 58 -12.29 -24.78 -1.30
N LEU A 59 -12.16 -23.45 -1.45
CA LEU A 59 -11.82 -22.52 -0.36
C LEU A 59 -13.05 -21.77 0.16
N ILE A 60 -14.22 -22.03 -0.40
CA ILE A 60 -15.49 -21.46 0.05
C ILE A 60 -16.04 -22.29 1.20
N GLY A 61 -16.12 -21.70 2.37
CA GLY A 61 -16.69 -22.30 3.58
C GLY A 61 -17.95 -21.58 4.05
N PRO A 62 -18.53 -22.03 5.18
CA PRO A 62 -19.77 -21.47 5.72
C PRO A 62 -19.73 -19.96 6.00
N ASP A 63 -18.56 -19.48 6.43
CA ASP A 63 -18.35 -18.09 6.84
C ASP A 63 -17.64 -17.25 5.76
N THR A 64 -17.40 -17.82 4.57
CA THR A 64 -16.75 -17.11 3.46
C THR A 64 -17.68 -16.07 2.86
N THR A 65 -17.26 -14.81 2.81
CA THR A 65 -17.93 -13.78 2.03
C THR A 65 -17.69 -14.05 0.54
N TYR A 66 -18.76 -14.34 -0.20
CA TYR A 66 -18.68 -14.58 -1.64
C TYR A 66 -19.19 -13.35 -2.41
N VAL A 67 -18.37 -12.84 -3.32
CA VAL A 67 -18.72 -11.70 -4.17
C VAL A 67 -18.58 -12.09 -5.64
N ASN A 68 -19.68 -12.12 -6.38
CA ASN A 68 -19.63 -12.30 -7.83
C ASN A 68 -19.14 -11.00 -8.49
N VAL A 69 -18.05 -11.12 -9.21
CA VAL A 69 -17.40 -10.01 -9.95
C VAL A 69 -17.26 -10.32 -11.45
N GLU A 70 -18.13 -11.20 -11.96
CA GLU A 70 -18.23 -11.52 -13.38
C GLU A 70 -18.37 -10.24 -14.24
N GLY A 71 -17.64 -10.17 -15.34
CA GLY A 71 -17.59 -9.01 -16.21
C GLY A 71 -16.75 -7.83 -15.70
N ARG A 72 -16.13 -7.95 -14.52
CA ARG A 72 -15.20 -6.96 -13.96
C ARG A 72 -13.77 -7.44 -14.04
N TYR A 73 -12.83 -6.49 -14.06
CA TYR A 73 -11.41 -6.79 -13.95
C TYR A 73 -10.98 -6.82 -12.49
N LEU A 74 -10.13 -7.81 -12.16
CA LEU A 74 -9.44 -7.91 -10.89
C LEU A 74 -7.94 -7.68 -11.13
N SER A 75 -7.43 -6.57 -10.64
CA SER A 75 -6.01 -6.23 -10.72
C SER A 75 -5.42 -6.01 -9.34
N PRO A 76 -4.08 -6.12 -9.17
CA PRO A 76 -3.44 -5.52 -8.01
C PRO A 76 -3.80 -4.04 -7.89
N GLY A 77 -3.82 -3.53 -6.66
CA GLY A 77 -4.01 -2.10 -6.43
C GLY A 77 -2.92 -1.28 -7.12
N PHE A 78 -3.27 -0.09 -7.59
CA PHE A 78 -2.31 0.80 -8.24
C PHE A 78 -1.31 1.34 -7.24
N ILE A 79 -0.09 1.59 -7.75
CA ILE A 79 1.01 2.19 -7.00
C ILE A 79 1.31 3.53 -7.63
N ASP A 80 1.16 4.61 -6.86
CA ASP A 80 1.74 5.89 -7.22
C ASP A 80 3.18 5.90 -6.72
N SER A 81 4.12 5.92 -7.65
CA SER A 81 5.54 5.70 -7.34
C SER A 81 6.28 6.99 -6.96
N HIS A 82 5.65 8.15 -7.08
CA HIS A 82 6.20 9.42 -6.65
C HIS A 82 5.13 10.50 -6.58
N MET A 83 4.92 11.05 -5.39
CA MET A 83 3.98 12.16 -5.19
C MET A 83 4.36 12.98 -3.96
N HIS A 84 3.77 14.18 -3.87
CA HIS A 84 3.86 15.08 -2.71
C HIS A 84 2.44 15.34 -2.20
N PHE A 85 2.15 14.96 -0.96
CA PHE A 85 0.82 15.19 -0.36
C PHE A 85 0.53 16.69 -0.25
N GLU A 86 1.55 17.46 0.10
CA GLU A 86 1.47 18.89 0.32
C GLU A 86 0.98 19.63 -0.93
N SER A 87 1.42 19.21 -2.11
CA SER A 87 0.99 19.78 -3.39
C SER A 87 -0.51 19.60 -3.65
N SER A 88 -1.13 18.59 -3.03
CA SER A 88 -2.59 18.38 -3.09
C SER A 88 -3.37 19.27 -2.11
N MET A 89 -2.68 19.93 -1.19
CA MET A 89 -3.27 20.68 -0.05
C MET A 89 -4.13 19.79 0.88
N LEU A 90 -3.91 18.48 0.86
CA LEU A 90 -4.60 17.52 1.70
C LEU A 90 -3.64 16.89 2.70
N THR A 91 -4.17 16.46 3.83
CA THR A 91 -3.45 15.55 4.71
C THR A 91 -3.40 14.14 4.08
N ILE A 92 -2.51 13.28 4.57
CA ILE A 92 -2.42 11.89 4.11
C ILE A 92 -3.75 11.16 4.29
N THR A 93 -4.44 11.41 5.40
CA THR A 93 -5.75 10.83 5.70
C THR A 93 -6.79 11.20 4.65
N GLU A 94 -6.91 12.46 4.30
CA GLU A 94 -7.91 12.90 3.32
C GLU A 94 -7.53 12.47 1.90
N PHE A 95 -6.25 12.49 1.55
CA PHE A 95 -5.78 11.95 0.27
C PHE A 95 -6.07 10.44 0.15
N SER A 96 -5.86 9.69 1.22
CA SER A 96 -6.18 8.26 1.29
C SER A 96 -7.67 7.99 1.01
N ARG A 97 -8.57 8.81 1.55
CA ARG A 97 -10.02 8.70 1.32
C ARG A 97 -10.42 8.90 -0.15
N LEU A 98 -9.63 9.64 -0.91
CA LEU A 98 -9.87 9.89 -2.34
C LEU A 98 -9.17 8.83 -3.22
N SER A 99 -7.96 8.41 -2.86
CA SER A 99 -7.14 7.53 -3.70
C SER A 99 -7.59 6.07 -3.67
N ILE A 100 -8.02 5.56 -2.51
CA ILE A 100 -8.47 4.15 -2.37
C ILE A 100 -9.67 3.83 -3.25
N PRO A 101 -10.76 4.62 -3.27
CA PRO A 101 -11.88 4.35 -4.17
C PRO A 101 -11.52 4.41 -5.66
N SER A 102 -10.42 5.10 -5.99
CA SER A 102 -9.87 5.17 -7.36
C SER A 102 -8.91 4.02 -7.68
N GLY A 103 -8.67 3.11 -6.72
CA GLY A 103 -7.84 1.91 -6.90
C GLY A 103 -6.37 2.07 -6.53
N THR A 104 -5.92 3.24 -6.07
CA THR A 104 -4.53 3.44 -5.62
C THR A 104 -4.38 3.00 -4.17
N THR A 105 -3.67 1.91 -3.95
CA THR A 105 -3.49 1.28 -2.63
C THR A 105 -2.12 1.51 -2.04
N THR A 106 -1.15 1.94 -2.86
CA THR A 106 0.23 2.20 -2.43
C THR A 106 0.68 3.55 -2.93
N LEU A 107 1.31 4.32 -2.06
CA LEU A 107 1.81 5.67 -2.31
C LEU A 107 3.27 5.74 -1.89
N VAL A 108 4.12 6.23 -2.77
CA VAL A 108 5.51 6.59 -2.46
C VAL A 108 5.59 8.10 -2.48
N ALA A 109 5.67 8.71 -1.32
CA ALA A 109 5.57 10.15 -1.15
C ALA A 109 6.89 10.74 -0.66
N ASP A 110 7.20 11.91 -1.20
CA ASP A 110 8.34 12.71 -0.79
C ASP A 110 7.83 13.88 0.08
N PRO A 111 8.13 13.92 1.38
CA PRO A 111 7.73 14.98 2.30
C PRO A 111 8.67 16.20 2.18
N HIS A 112 8.94 16.64 0.96
CA HIS A 112 9.94 17.68 0.68
C HIS A 112 9.47 19.06 1.17
N GLU A 113 8.23 19.43 0.85
CA GLU A 113 7.69 20.75 1.19
C GLU A 113 7.53 20.91 2.70
N ILE A 114 7.03 19.87 3.39
CA ILE A 114 6.94 19.92 4.86
C ILE A 114 8.32 19.88 5.50
N GLY A 115 9.27 19.19 4.87
CA GLY A 115 10.68 19.18 5.27
C GLY A 115 11.30 20.56 5.19
N ASN A 116 11.05 21.30 4.10
CA ASN A 116 11.50 22.69 3.95
C ASN A 116 10.85 23.63 4.98
N ALA A 117 9.60 23.39 5.34
CA ALA A 117 8.85 24.28 6.24
C ALA A 117 9.13 23.98 7.73
N LEU A 118 9.15 22.71 8.13
CA LEU A 118 9.18 22.26 9.52
C LEU A 118 10.31 21.29 9.83
N GLY A 119 11.14 20.93 8.85
CA GLY A 119 12.25 19.98 9.02
C GLY A 119 11.81 18.59 9.50
N PRO A 120 12.63 17.93 10.31
CA PRO A 120 12.38 16.57 10.80
C PRO A 120 11.06 16.43 11.57
N VAL A 121 10.60 17.48 12.23
CA VAL A 121 9.32 17.47 12.97
C VAL A 121 8.15 17.30 12.00
N GLY A 122 8.16 18.00 10.86
CA GLY A 122 7.15 17.86 9.83
C GLY A 122 7.17 16.49 9.18
N MET A 123 8.35 15.98 8.82
CA MET A 123 8.53 14.64 8.24
C MET A 123 8.03 13.56 9.20
N LYS A 124 8.34 13.68 10.49
CA LYS A 124 7.87 12.75 11.51
C LYS A 124 6.35 12.78 11.65
N ALA A 125 5.75 13.95 11.63
CA ALA A 125 4.29 14.08 11.71
C ALA A 125 3.60 13.39 10.52
N MET A 126 4.13 13.51 9.30
CA MET A 126 3.66 12.78 8.14
C MET A 126 3.85 11.27 8.28
N ALA A 127 4.98 10.81 8.81
CA ALA A 127 5.22 9.38 9.05
C ALA A 127 4.21 8.81 10.07
N ASP A 128 3.93 9.55 11.14
CA ASP A 128 2.95 9.17 12.16
C ASP A 128 1.52 9.11 11.58
N GLU A 129 1.17 10.00 10.65
CA GLU A 129 -0.12 9.97 9.95
C GLU A 129 -0.20 8.83 8.93
N ALA A 130 0.88 8.61 8.15
CA ALA A 130 0.99 7.53 7.17
C ALA A 130 0.72 6.14 7.77
N GLY A 131 1.13 5.92 9.01
CA GLY A 131 0.88 4.67 9.75
C GLY A 131 -0.59 4.43 10.15
N ARG A 132 -1.48 5.38 9.93
CA ARG A 132 -2.90 5.32 10.36
C ARG A 132 -3.90 5.18 9.21
N VAL A 133 -3.44 5.23 7.97
CA VAL A 133 -4.29 5.13 6.79
C VAL A 133 -4.29 3.71 6.22
N PRO A 134 -5.33 3.31 5.48
CA PRO A 134 -5.41 1.98 4.90
C PRO A 134 -4.46 1.77 3.69
N ASN A 135 -3.97 2.83 3.03
CA ASN A 135 -2.94 2.70 2.01
C ASN A 135 -1.61 2.23 2.61
N HIS A 136 -0.81 1.56 1.80
CA HIS A 136 0.61 1.43 2.08
C HIS A 136 1.30 2.72 1.68
N VAL A 137 1.73 3.52 2.65
CA VAL A 137 2.44 4.77 2.40
C VAL A 137 3.91 4.58 2.74
N TYR A 138 4.76 4.82 1.76
CA TYR A 138 6.21 4.85 1.91
C TYR A 138 6.67 6.29 1.77
N LEU A 139 7.34 6.81 2.78
CA LEU A 139 7.93 8.14 2.70
C LEU A 139 9.38 8.01 2.25
N VAL A 140 9.72 8.76 1.22
CA VAL A 140 11.11 8.97 0.80
C VAL A 140 11.73 9.95 1.77
N VAL A 141 12.97 9.76 2.13
CA VAL A 141 13.71 10.77 2.91
C VAL A 141 14.43 11.68 1.92
N PRO A 142 14.09 12.98 1.87
CA PRO A 142 14.78 13.93 1.01
C PRO A 142 16.27 13.94 1.33
N CYS A 143 17.12 13.87 0.32
CA CYS A 143 18.56 13.91 0.52
C CYS A 143 19.08 15.29 0.92
N LEU A 144 18.33 16.34 0.54
CA LEU A 144 18.58 17.74 0.88
C LEU A 144 17.23 18.43 1.15
N ALA A 145 17.18 19.29 2.14
CA ALA A 145 16.08 20.20 2.39
C ALA A 145 16.64 21.44 3.11
N PRO A 146 16.70 22.59 2.44
CA PRO A 146 16.33 22.85 1.05
C PRO A 146 17.33 22.30 0.02
N ASP A 147 16.87 22.08 -1.22
CA ASP A 147 17.72 21.60 -2.32
C ASP A 147 18.83 22.59 -2.68
N CYS A 148 18.51 23.88 -2.62
CA CYS A 148 19.47 24.95 -2.90
C CYS A 148 19.34 26.06 -1.85
N PRO A 149 20.04 25.96 -0.71
CA PRO A 149 19.94 26.92 0.40
C PRO A 149 20.21 28.39 0.01
N ALA A 150 20.99 28.61 -1.07
CA ALA A 150 21.31 29.94 -1.54
C ALA A 150 20.18 30.62 -2.33
N LEU A 151 19.20 29.84 -2.83
CA LEU A 151 18.13 30.30 -3.70
C LEU A 151 16.75 30.10 -3.09
N GLU A 152 16.62 29.21 -2.14
CA GLU A 152 15.35 28.86 -1.50
C GLU A 152 15.22 29.54 -0.13
N THR A 153 14.01 30.05 0.14
CA THR A 153 13.65 30.60 1.45
C THR A 153 12.98 29.50 2.28
N ALA A 154 13.74 28.47 2.61
CA ALA A 154 13.25 27.41 3.48
C ALA A 154 13.19 27.87 4.95
N GLY A 155 12.30 27.26 5.72
CA GLY A 155 12.16 27.51 7.15
C GLY A 155 13.21 26.81 8.00
N VAL A 156 13.77 25.71 7.51
CA VAL A 156 14.68 24.82 8.23
C VAL A 156 15.69 24.19 7.26
N ASP A 157 16.95 24.08 7.71
CA ASP A 157 17.96 23.26 7.04
C ASP A 157 17.98 21.88 7.68
N VAL A 158 17.82 20.81 6.88
CA VAL A 158 17.88 19.42 7.32
C VAL A 158 19.28 18.87 7.12
N SER A 159 19.92 18.44 8.20
CA SER A 159 21.25 17.85 8.17
C SER A 159 21.20 16.32 8.02
N SER A 160 22.34 15.70 7.66
CA SER A 160 22.45 14.24 7.59
C SER A 160 22.12 13.58 8.94
N LYS A 161 22.44 14.24 10.05
CA LYS A 161 22.12 13.74 11.38
C LYS A 161 20.61 13.74 11.65
N ASP A 162 19.90 14.76 11.18
CA ASP A 162 18.45 14.82 11.32
C ASP A 162 17.77 13.68 10.55
N ILE A 163 18.36 13.28 9.40
CA ILE A 163 17.90 12.15 8.60
C ILE A 163 18.15 10.81 9.32
N GLU A 164 19.31 10.64 9.95
CA GLU A 164 19.64 9.41 10.72
C GLU A 164 18.69 9.21 11.90
N ASP A 165 18.20 10.29 12.50
CA ASP A 165 17.32 10.28 13.66
C ASP A 165 15.83 10.08 13.29
N LEU A 166 15.47 10.03 12.00
CA LEU A 166 14.10 9.74 11.57
C LEU A 166 13.73 8.27 11.82
N PRO A 167 12.50 7.97 12.21
CA PRO A 167 12.02 6.60 12.38
C PRO A 167 12.06 5.85 11.05
N GLN A 168 12.63 4.62 11.08
CA GLN A 168 12.73 3.72 9.93
C GLN A 168 11.52 2.78 9.85
#